data_6f7e0f401d05817483cd3576598d21c5
#
_entry.id   6f7e0f401d05817483cd3576598d21c5
#
_cell.length_a   1.000
_cell.length_b   1.000
_cell.length_c   1.000
_cell.angle_alpha   90.00
_cell.angle_beta   90.00
_cell.angle_gamma   90.00
#
_symmetry.space_group_name_H-M   'P 1'
#
loop_
_entity.id
_entity.type
_entity.pdbx_description
1 polymer ?
#
loop_
_entity_poly.entity_id
_entity_poly.type
_entity_poly.pdbx_seq_one_letter_code
_entity_poly.pdbx_strand_id
1 'polypeptide(L)'
;MQNSPTEYLKPRVVDVEVISPVRARVTLEPMERGFGYTLGNALRRVLLSSIPGFAITEVKIDGVVHEYSTLDGVQEDVVDILLNLKGVALKLNSKSETTLTLNKSVEGVVTAGDFETGHDAEIANPEHVIAHLTKGGKLNLEVKVEMGRGYQPVPQRQKSEDEDRVLGFIQVDASFSPISKVSYQVESARVEQRTDLDKLIMDVETNGVVEPEQAIRDAARILMGQLSVFADLEGAPSEVEVKQTPQVDPILLRPVDDLELTVRSANCLKAENIYYIGDLIQRTENELLKAPNLGRKSLNEIKDVLASKGLTLGMKLENWPPAGLEKV
;
A
#
# COMPACT_ATOMS: atom_id res chain seq x y z
N MET A 1 19.74 -27.08 -20.03
CA MET A 1 19.80 -25.74 -20.66
C MET A 1 21.11 -25.11 -20.25
N GLN A 2 22.04 -24.90 -21.15
CA GLN A 2 23.31 -24.24 -20.84
C GLN A 2 23.02 -22.75 -20.65
N ASN A 3 23.11 -22.26 -19.40
CA ASN A 3 23.05 -20.84 -19.15
C ASN A 3 24.26 -20.18 -19.80
N SER A 4 24.02 -19.13 -20.56
CA SER A 4 25.09 -18.29 -21.11
C SER A 4 25.99 -17.80 -19.96
N PRO A 5 27.33 -17.80 -20.08
CA PRO A 5 28.24 -17.40 -19.02
C PRO A 5 28.09 -15.93 -18.58
N THR A 6 27.25 -15.16 -19.24
CA THR A 6 26.93 -13.76 -18.96
C THR A 6 25.59 -13.55 -18.24
N GLU A 7 24.82 -14.61 -18.01
CA GLU A 7 23.52 -14.50 -17.36
C GLU A 7 23.66 -14.72 -15.84
N TYR A 8 23.31 -13.70 -15.05
CA TYR A 8 23.32 -13.81 -13.60
C TYR A 8 22.25 -14.78 -13.10
N LEU A 9 22.61 -15.63 -12.14
CA LEU A 9 21.67 -16.52 -11.50
C LEU A 9 20.66 -15.71 -10.67
N LYS A 10 19.38 -15.91 -10.98
CA LYS A 10 18.29 -15.38 -10.15
C LYS A 10 17.95 -16.40 -9.06
N PRO A 11 17.68 -15.93 -7.82
CA PRO A 11 17.19 -16.82 -6.77
C PRO A 11 15.99 -17.63 -7.26
N ARG A 12 16.04 -18.96 -7.08
CA ARG A 12 14.95 -19.87 -7.48
C ARG A 12 14.14 -20.34 -6.27
N VAL A 13 14.79 -20.40 -5.14
CA VAL A 13 14.16 -20.82 -3.88
C VAL A 13 13.96 -19.57 -3.03
N VAL A 14 12.71 -19.29 -2.73
CA VAL A 14 12.32 -18.31 -1.72
C VAL A 14 11.52 -19.11 -0.70
N ASP A 15 12.16 -19.42 0.42
CA ASP A 15 11.52 -20.12 1.51
C ASP A 15 11.18 -19.11 2.61
N VAL A 16 9.94 -19.15 3.08
CA VAL A 16 9.41 -18.26 4.12
C VAL A 16 8.96 -19.10 5.30
N GLU A 17 9.75 -19.11 6.34
CA GLU A 17 9.44 -19.74 7.62
C GLU A 17 8.78 -18.71 8.54
N VAL A 18 7.48 -18.82 8.77
CA VAL A 18 6.75 -17.99 9.74
C VAL A 18 6.98 -18.52 11.12
N ILE A 19 7.80 -17.84 11.93
CA ILE A 19 8.14 -18.24 13.31
C ILE A 19 7.02 -17.78 14.26
N SER A 20 6.47 -16.60 14.03
CA SER A 20 5.34 -16.03 14.77
C SER A 20 4.58 -15.03 13.89
N PRO A 21 3.39 -14.57 14.28
CA PRO A 21 2.66 -13.54 13.52
C PRO A 21 3.46 -12.26 13.26
N VAL A 22 4.42 -11.97 14.13
CA VAL A 22 5.27 -10.77 14.06
C VAL A 22 6.70 -11.05 13.59
N ARG A 23 7.06 -12.32 13.34
CA ARG A 23 8.43 -12.68 12.98
C ARG A 23 8.48 -13.75 11.91
N ALA A 24 9.21 -13.48 10.85
CA ALA A 24 9.47 -14.47 9.79
C ALA A 24 10.96 -14.49 9.42
N ARG A 25 11.39 -15.68 8.98
CA ARG A 25 12.69 -15.92 8.39
C ARG A 25 12.51 -16.21 6.92
N VAL A 26 13.23 -15.45 6.08
CA VAL A 26 13.19 -15.62 4.63
C VAL A 26 14.55 -16.05 4.13
N THR A 27 14.57 -17.13 3.37
CA THR A 27 15.79 -17.70 2.77
C THR A 27 15.71 -17.55 1.25
N LEU A 28 16.74 -16.95 0.67
CA LEU A 28 16.88 -16.77 -0.78
C LEU A 28 18.15 -17.46 -1.27
N GLU A 29 17.98 -18.40 -2.18
CA GLU A 29 19.10 -19.13 -2.81
C GLU A 29 18.73 -19.65 -4.22
N PRO A 30 19.69 -19.90 -5.13
CA PRO A 30 21.07 -19.44 -5.08
C PRO A 30 21.24 -18.01 -5.60
N MET A 31 22.26 -17.30 -5.14
CA MET A 31 22.66 -15.99 -5.68
C MET A 31 24.13 -16.03 -6.09
N GLU A 32 24.50 -15.17 -7.02
CA GLU A 32 25.93 -15.00 -7.34
C GLU A 32 26.71 -14.44 -6.14
N ARG A 33 27.95 -14.83 -6.05
CA ARG A 33 28.84 -14.45 -4.95
C ARG A 33 28.89 -12.93 -4.72
N GLY A 34 28.64 -12.50 -3.50
CA GLY A 34 28.63 -11.10 -3.06
C GLY A 34 27.26 -10.46 -3.10
N PHE A 35 26.30 -10.99 -3.86
CA PHE A 35 24.94 -10.44 -3.92
C PHE A 35 24.17 -10.63 -2.60
N GLY A 36 24.46 -11.68 -1.84
CA GLY A 36 23.87 -11.89 -0.53
C GLY A 36 24.14 -10.71 0.41
N TYR A 37 25.36 -10.24 0.50
CA TYR A 37 25.71 -9.08 1.33
C TYR A 37 25.13 -7.77 0.77
N THR A 38 25.18 -7.58 -0.54
CA THR A 38 24.66 -6.37 -1.20
C THR A 38 23.16 -6.23 -0.98
N LEU A 39 22.38 -7.27 -1.30
CA LEU A 39 20.93 -7.25 -1.17
C LEU A 39 20.48 -7.29 0.28
N GLY A 40 21.15 -8.11 1.13
CA GLY A 40 20.84 -8.20 2.54
C GLY A 40 21.00 -6.86 3.26
N ASN A 41 22.11 -6.14 3.02
CA ASN A 41 22.34 -4.81 3.59
C ASN A 41 21.35 -3.77 3.04
N ALA A 42 21.12 -3.76 1.72
CA ALA A 42 20.19 -2.81 1.09
C ALA A 42 18.77 -3.00 1.62
N LEU A 43 18.25 -4.23 1.63
CA LEU A 43 16.93 -4.54 2.15
C LEU A 43 16.80 -4.23 3.64
N ARG A 44 17.80 -4.59 4.46
CA ARG A 44 17.81 -4.26 5.88
C ARG A 44 17.67 -2.74 6.11
N ARG A 45 18.42 -1.93 5.37
CA ARG A 45 18.35 -0.47 5.49
C ARG A 45 16.99 0.08 5.08
N VAL A 46 16.44 -0.39 3.97
CA VAL A 46 15.12 0.04 3.49
C VAL A 46 14.02 -0.38 4.46
N LEU A 47 14.06 -1.61 4.97
CA LEU A 47 13.11 -2.11 5.98
C LEU A 47 13.07 -1.21 7.22
N LEU A 48 14.23 -0.84 7.76
CA LEU A 48 14.30 -0.06 9.00
C LEU A 48 13.96 1.42 8.81
N SER A 49 14.18 2.00 7.62
CA SER A 49 14.08 3.45 7.42
C SER A 49 12.96 3.92 6.52
N SER A 50 12.42 3.05 5.65
CA SER A 50 11.61 3.52 4.52
C SER A 50 10.18 2.97 4.50
N ILE A 51 9.89 1.94 5.29
CA ILE A 51 8.54 1.41 5.41
C ILE A 51 7.65 2.44 6.14
N PRO A 52 6.51 2.84 5.54
CA PRO A 52 5.59 3.75 6.21
C PRO A 52 4.89 3.06 7.37
N GLY A 53 4.56 3.85 8.37
CA GLY A 53 3.79 3.40 9.52
C GLY A 53 3.10 4.57 10.21
N PHE A 54 2.50 4.31 11.34
CA PHE A 54 1.76 5.28 12.12
C PHE A 54 2.40 5.42 13.50
N ALA A 55 2.38 6.64 14.05
CA ALA A 55 2.87 6.90 15.38
C ALA A 55 2.09 8.04 16.04
N ILE A 56 2.11 8.07 17.36
CA ILE A 56 1.61 9.18 18.17
C ILE A 56 2.61 10.32 18.07
N THR A 57 2.16 11.49 17.61
CA THR A 57 2.99 12.68 17.39
C THR A 57 2.75 13.76 18.45
N GLU A 58 1.52 13.86 18.95
CA GLU A 58 1.13 14.83 19.95
C GLU A 58 0.21 14.18 20.99
N VAL A 59 0.36 14.61 22.23
CA VAL A 59 -0.38 14.08 23.36
C VAL A 59 -0.90 15.25 24.22
N LYS A 60 -2.17 15.22 24.56
CA LYS A 60 -2.78 16.12 25.54
C LYS A 60 -3.25 15.29 26.73
N ILE A 61 -2.87 15.70 27.92
CA ILE A 61 -3.23 15.04 29.16
C ILE A 61 -3.96 16.08 30.04
N ASP A 62 -5.14 15.74 30.52
CA ASP A 62 -5.89 16.63 31.37
C ASP A 62 -5.11 16.93 32.67
N GLY A 63 -4.99 18.22 32.99
CA GLY A 63 -4.28 18.69 34.18
C GLY A 63 -2.75 18.81 34.00
N VAL A 64 -2.21 18.53 32.84
CA VAL A 64 -0.77 18.61 32.53
C VAL A 64 -0.49 19.78 31.60
N VAL A 65 0.52 20.59 31.94
CA VAL A 65 0.95 21.73 31.12
C VAL A 65 2.29 21.48 30.45
N HIS A 66 3.14 20.63 31.00
CA HIS A 66 4.46 20.29 30.47
C HIS A 66 4.84 18.86 30.87
N GLU A 67 5.80 18.28 30.14
CA GLU A 67 6.27 16.89 30.27
C GLU A 67 6.88 16.54 31.62
N TYR A 68 7.39 17.53 32.36
CA TYR A 68 8.03 17.32 33.67
C TYR A 68 7.03 17.43 34.83
N SER A 69 5.78 17.09 34.60
CA SER A 69 4.71 17.08 35.60
C SER A 69 4.46 15.68 36.14
N THR A 70 3.80 15.62 37.30
CA THR A 70 3.24 14.38 37.85
C THR A 70 1.72 14.51 37.94
N LEU A 71 1.05 13.37 37.88
CA LEU A 71 -0.40 13.28 37.96
C LEU A 71 -0.81 12.63 39.30
N ASP A 72 -1.72 13.26 40.02
CA ASP A 72 -2.26 12.69 41.26
C ASP A 72 -3.01 11.39 40.97
N GLY A 73 -2.63 10.32 41.65
CA GLY A 73 -3.25 9.02 41.50
C GLY A 73 -2.76 8.19 40.29
N VAL A 74 -1.72 8.63 39.63
CA VAL A 74 -0.98 7.85 38.62
C VAL A 74 0.41 7.53 39.15
N GLN A 75 0.89 6.31 38.93
CA GLN A 75 2.16 5.86 39.48
C GLN A 75 3.34 6.42 38.67
N GLU A 76 3.19 6.47 37.35
CA GLU A 76 4.19 6.98 36.41
C GLU A 76 4.14 8.50 36.33
N ASP A 77 5.27 9.12 36.06
CA ASP A 77 5.32 10.52 35.67
C ASP A 77 4.90 10.72 34.20
N VAL A 78 4.71 11.97 33.81
CA VAL A 78 4.26 12.28 32.43
C VAL A 78 5.30 11.84 31.41
N VAL A 79 6.60 11.94 31.69
CA VAL A 79 7.66 11.49 30.78
C VAL A 79 7.56 9.99 30.54
N ASP A 80 7.35 9.20 31.59
CA ASP A 80 7.21 7.74 31.48
C ASP A 80 5.95 7.38 30.67
N ILE A 81 4.83 8.08 30.88
CA ILE A 81 3.62 7.90 30.06
C ILE A 81 3.91 8.18 28.59
N LEU A 82 4.58 9.29 28.27
CA LEU A 82 4.94 9.63 26.90
C LEU A 82 5.88 8.60 26.28
N LEU A 83 6.83 8.04 27.03
CA LEU A 83 7.71 6.97 26.57
C LEU A 83 6.94 5.67 26.31
N ASN A 84 6.00 5.32 27.17
CA ASN A 84 5.13 4.16 26.99
C ASN A 84 4.23 4.31 25.77
N LEU A 85 3.68 5.51 25.53
CA LEU A 85 2.86 5.79 24.35
C LEU A 85 3.62 5.59 23.02
N LYS A 86 4.95 5.80 22.99
CA LYS A 86 5.77 5.49 21.80
C LYS A 86 5.77 3.99 21.45
N GLY A 87 5.51 3.12 22.41
CA GLY A 87 5.46 1.67 22.20
C GLY A 87 4.13 1.17 21.65
N VAL A 88 3.11 2.02 21.53
CA VAL A 88 1.79 1.63 21.01
C VAL A 88 1.86 1.43 19.49
N ALA A 89 1.53 0.21 19.05
CA ALA A 89 1.51 -0.16 17.63
C ALA A 89 0.12 0.09 17.03
N LEU A 90 0.02 1.07 16.15
CA LEU A 90 -1.22 1.59 15.59
C LEU A 90 -1.28 1.41 14.08
N LYS A 91 -2.50 1.19 13.56
CA LYS A 91 -2.80 1.19 12.13
C LYS A 91 -4.07 2.01 11.89
N LEU A 92 -4.03 2.92 10.92
CA LEU A 92 -5.22 3.64 10.46
C LEU A 92 -5.73 3.03 9.16
N ASN A 93 -7.06 2.89 9.03
CA ASN A 93 -7.66 2.17 7.91
C ASN A 93 -7.92 3.05 6.67
N SER A 94 -8.23 4.35 6.84
CA SER A 94 -8.66 5.20 5.72
C SER A 94 -8.12 6.62 5.76
N LYS A 95 -7.46 7.03 6.84
CA LYS A 95 -6.99 8.40 7.06
C LYS A 95 -5.47 8.41 7.26
N SER A 96 -4.84 9.51 6.89
CA SER A 96 -3.41 9.75 7.17
C SER A 96 -3.17 10.25 8.60
N GLU A 97 -4.20 10.82 9.24
CA GLU A 97 -4.16 11.33 10.60
C GLU A 97 -5.51 11.11 11.29
N THR A 98 -5.47 10.93 12.60
CA THR A 98 -6.67 10.85 13.45
C THR A 98 -6.32 11.22 14.90
N THR A 99 -7.34 11.58 15.68
CA THR A 99 -7.22 11.80 17.12
C THR A 99 -7.93 10.67 17.84
N LEU A 100 -7.25 10.05 18.81
CA LEU A 100 -7.78 9.01 19.67
C LEU A 100 -7.88 9.53 21.09
N THR A 101 -8.89 9.06 21.83
CA THR A 101 -9.11 9.41 23.24
C THR A 101 -9.01 8.16 24.11
N LEU A 102 -8.52 8.36 25.33
CA LEU A 102 -8.49 7.35 26.36
C LEU A 102 -8.99 8.00 27.68
N ASN A 103 -10.04 7.43 28.26
CA ASN A 103 -10.62 7.91 29.51
C ASN A 103 -10.75 6.76 30.50
N LYS A 104 -9.92 6.76 31.56
CA LYS A 104 -9.93 5.72 32.59
C LYS A 104 -9.90 6.33 33.98
N SER A 105 -10.84 5.89 34.83
CA SER A 105 -10.98 6.36 36.22
C SER A 105 -11.04 5.22 37.23
N VAL A 106 -10.83 3.97 36.74
CA VAL A 106 -10.84 2.75 37.58
C VAL A 106 -9.42 2.41 37.96
N GLU A 107 -9.20 2.11 39.27
CA GLU A 107 -7.91 1.62 39.77
C GLU A 107 -7.43 0.39 38.97
N GLY A 108 -6.19 0.38 38.55
CA GLY A 108 -5.58 -0.71 37.82
C GLY A 108 -4.67 -0.27 36.69
N VAL A 109 -4.31 -1.23 35.81
CA VAL A 109 -3.42 -1.01 34.67
C VAL A 109 -4.18 -0.31 33.54
N VAL A 110 -3.61 0.75 33.00
CA VAL A 110 -4.06 1.37 31.74
C VAL A 110 -3.27 0.79 30.61
N THR A 111 -3.95 0.25 29.62
CA THR A 111 -3.34 -0.40 28.45
C THR A 111 -3.69 0.30 27.15
N ALA A 112 -2.97 -0.01 26.09
CA ALA A 112 -3.28 0.52 24.77
C ALA A 112 -4.69 0.13 24.29
N GLY A 113 -5.23 -1.01 24.73
CA GLY A 113 -6.60 -1.44 24.44
C GLY A 113 -7.70 -0.58 25.06
N ASP A 114 -7.35 0.33 25.99
CA ASP A 114 -8.31 1.27 26.60
C ASP A 114 -8.58 2.50 25.71
N PHE A 115 -7.88 2.67 24.59
CA PHE A 115 -8.16 3.74 23.63
C PHE A 115 -9.49 3.51 22.91
N GLU A 116 -10.24 4.57 22.72
CA GLU A 116 -11.44 4.60 21.89
C GLU A 116 -11.05 4.71 20.42
N THR A 117 -10.85 3.57 19.75
CA THR A 117 -10.35 3.53 18.36
C THR A 117 -11.44 3.70 17.30
N GLY A 118 -12.71 3.41 17.65
CA GLY A 118 -13.83 3.41 16.69
C GLY A 118 -13.58 2.45 15.53
N HIS A 119 -13.90 2.90 14.32
CA HIS A 119 -13.64 2.14 13.06
C HIS A 119 -12.39 2.63 12.32
N ASP A 120 -11.80 3.74 12.74
CA ASP A 120 -10.74 4.44 12.03
C ASP A 120 -9.34 3.90 12.33
N ALA A 121 -9.15 3.31 13.51
CA ALA A 121 -7.86 2.82 13.98
C ALA A 121 -7.94 1.39 14.55
N GLU A 122 -6.84 0.67 14.44
CA GLU A 122 -6.63 -0.66 15.01
C GLU A 122 -5.32 -0.66 15.81
N ILE A 123 -5.33 -1.28 17.00
CA ILE A 123 -4.16 -1.41 17.85
C ILE A 123 -3.67 -2.85 17.79
N ALA A 124 -2.43 -3.03 17.33
CA ALA A 124 -1.83 -4.36 17.17
C ALA A 124 -1.36 -4.96 18.51
N ASN A 125 -1.05 -4.12 19.51
CA ASN A 125 -0.58 -4.54 20.83
C ASN A 125 -1.47 -4.01 21.98
N PRO A 126 -2.73 -4.44 22.09
CA PRO A 126 -3.68 -3.89 23.07
C PRO A 126 -3.27 -4.09 24.54
N GLU A 127 -2.43 -5.07 24.82
CA GLU A 127 -1.93 -5.37 26.17
C GLU A 127 -0.75 -4.48 26.60
N HIS A 128 -0.26 -3.60 25.70
CA HIS A 128 0.85 -2.71 26.03
C HIS A 128 0.46 -1.74 27.15
N VAL A 129 1.23 -1.73 28.24
CA VAL A 129 0.96 -0.93 29.42
C VAL A 129 1.38 0.51 29.18
N ILE A 130 0.49 1.46 29.49
CA ILE A 130 0.72 2.90 29.40
C ILE A 130 1.00 3.48 30.78
N ALA A 131 0.15 3.17 31.76
CA ALA A 131 0.27 3.68 33.12
C ALA A 131 -0.46 2.79 34.16
N HIS A 132 -0.24 3.05 35.43
CA HIS A 132 -0.95 2.40 36.55
C HIS A 132 -1.71 3.42 37.35
N LEU A 133 -3.04 3.23 37.51
CA LEU A 133 -3.91 4.07 38.33
C LEU A 133 -4.02 3.52 39.75
N THR A 134 -3.82 4.38 40.72
CA THR A 134 -4.07 4.11 42.12
C THR A 134 -5.50 4.52 42.50
N LYS A 135 -5.91 4.28 43.74
CA LYS A 135 -7.27 4.66 44.23
C LYS A 135 -7.55 6.14 44.02
N GLY A 136 -8.62 6.43 43.28
CA GLY A 136 -9.06 7.81 42.98
C GLY A 136 -8.29 8.49 41.85
N GLY A 137 -7.30 7.81 41.23
CA GLY A 137 -6.60 8.30 40.07
C GLY A 137 -7.51 8.33 38.84
N LYS A 138 -7.26 9.31 37.95
CA LYS A 138 -7.94 9.46 36.66
C LYS A 138 -6.90 9.78 35.60
N LEU A 139 -7.04 9.19 34.45
CA LEU A 139 -6.18 9.48 33.30
C LEU A 139 -7.07 9.70 32.06
N ASN A 140 -7.06 10.95 31.58
CA ASN A 140 -7.72 11.34 30.35
C ASN A 140 -6.63 11.79 29.37
N LEU A 141 -6.53 11.07 28.26
CA LEU A 141 -5.55 11.32 27.18
C LEU A 141 -6.28 11.62 25.89
N GLU A 142 -5.77 12.57 25.15
CA GLU A 142 -6.09 12.81 23.74
C GLU A 142 -4.78 12.74 22.96
N VAL A 143 -4.70 11.84 21.99
CA VAL A 143 -3.46 11.60 21.22
C VAL A 143 -3.72 11.80 19.75
N LYS A 144 -2.84 12.54 19.07
CA LYS A 144 -2.83 12.68 17.62
C LYS A 144 -1.93 11.61 17.03
N VAL A 145 -2.48 10.85 16.08
CA VAL A 145 -1.77 9.80 15.34
C VAL A 145 -1.60 10.24 13.90
N GLU A 146 -0.39 10.15 13.39
CA GLU A 146 -0.05 10.53 12.02
C GLU A 146 0.69 9.42 11.29
N MET A 147 0.64 9.47 9.94
CA MET A 147 1.41 8.59 9.08
C MET A 147 2.76 9.22 8.74
N GLY A 148 3.83 8.43 8.84
CA GLY A 148 5.16 8.88 8.48
C GLY A 148 6.12 7.75 8.16
N ARG A 149 7.42 8.06 8.12
CA ARG A 149 8.49 7.08 7.85
C ARG A 149 9.68 7.31 8.76
N GLY A 150 10.28 6.20 9.22
CA GLY A 150 11.48 6.23 10.04
C GLY A 150 11.26 6.90 11.39
N TYR A 151 12.27 7.60 11.90
CA TYR A 151 12.24 8.32 13.16
C TYR A 151 12.27 9.84 12.90
N GLN A 152 11.32 10.55 13.48
CA GLN A 152 11.21 12.00 13.36
C GLN A 152 11.20 12.66 14.75
N PRO A 153 12.30 13.31 15.15
CA PRO A 153 12.34 14.05 16.40
C PRO A 153 11.54 15.36 16.31
N VAL A 154 11.02 15.80 17.44
CA VAL A 154 10.22 17.04 17.58
C VAL A 154 10.85 18.25 16.86
N PRO A 155 12.16 18.57 17.01
CA PRO A 155 12.76 19.75 16.37
C PRO A 155 12.71 19.74 14.84
N GLN A 156 12.62 18.58 14.21
CA GLN A 156 12.51 18.49 12.75
C GLN A 156 11.10 18.81 12.26
N ARG A 157 10.07 18.46 13.04
CA ARG A 157 8.67 18.75 12.72
C ARG A 157 8.31 20.22 12.99
N GLN A 158 8.88 20.81 14.02
CA GLN A 158 8.64 22.22 14.37
C GLN A 158 9.00 23.22 13.28
N LYS A 159 9.92 22.87 12.37
CA LYS A 159 10.32 23.76 11.25
C LYS A 159 9.29 23.87 10.15
N SER A 160 8.34 22.95 10.07
CA SER A 160 7.32 22.92 9.03
C SER A 160 5.93 23.40 9.48
N GLU A 161 5.68 23.57 10.78
CA GLU A 161 4.33 23.73 11.32
C GLU A 161 4.18 24.92 12.30
N ASP A 162 5.02 25.94 12.23
CA ASP A 162 5.03 27.05 13.20
C ASP A 162 3.71 27.88 13.25
N GLU A 163 2.73 27.66 12.38
CA GLU A 163 1.50 28.46 12.28
C GLU A 163 0.26 27.86 12.95
N ASP A 164 0.20 26.54 13.27
CA ASP A 164 -1.04 25.87 13.73
C ASP A 164 -0.92 25.14 15.09
N ARG A 165 -0.16 25.68 16.06
CA ARG A 165 -0.05 25.04 17.38
C ARG A 165 -1.36 25.12 18.16
N VAL A 166 -1.99 23.98 18.36
CA VAL A 166 -3.10 23.85 19.32
C VAL A 166 -2.54 23.89 20.74
N LEU A 167 -2.93 24.88 21.51
CA LEU A 167 -2.47 25.04 22.90
C LEU A 167 -2.87 23.82 23.75
N GLY A 168 -1.91 23.29 24.52
CA GLY A 168 -2.14 22.19 25.46
C GLY A 168 -1.71 20.82 24.98
N PHE A 169 -1.22 20.68 23.73
CA PHE A 169 -0.60 19.44 23.25
C PHE A 169 0.92 19.44 23.52
N ILE A 170 1.40 18.32 24.05
CA ILE A 170 2.83 18.02 24.22
C ILE A 170 3.28 17.24 22.98
N GLN A 171 4.28 17.74 22.27
CA GLN A 171 4.84 17.06 21.12
C GLN A 171 5.78 15.92 21.55
N VAL A 172 5.68 14.78 20.89
CA VAL A 172 6.46 13.58 21.18
C VAL A 172 7.26 13.17 19.94
N ASP A 173 8.52 12.76 20.13
CA ASP A 173 9.28 12.16 19.04
C ASP A 173 8.57 10.92 18.49
N ALA A 174 8.40 10.85 17.19
CA ALA A 174 7.65 9.79 16.55
C ALA A 174 8.57 8.74 15.89
N SER A 175 8.34 7.48 16.22
CA SER A 175 8.95 6.34 15.54
C SER A 175 7.89 5.66 14.68
N PHE A 176 7.90 5.95 13.39
CA PHE A 176 6.90 5.45 12.45
C PHE A 176 7.20 4.05 11.93
N SER A 177 8.44 3.55 12.09
CA SER A 177 8.82 2.25 11.54
C SER A 177 8.02 1.11 12.18
N PRO A 178 7.27 0.31 11.39
CA PRO A 178 6.60 -0.89 11.89
C PRO A 178 7.57 -2.06 12.09
N ILE A 179 8.85 -1.88 11.77
CA ILE A 179 9.86 -2.93 11.86
C ILE A 179 10.67 -2.74 13.14
N SER A 180 10.62 -3.75 14.01
CA SER A 180 11.31 -3.76 15.29
C SER A 180 12.77 -4.22 15.15
N LYS A 181 13.00 -5.27 14.33
CA LYS A 181 14.33 -5.84 14.17
C LYS A 181 14.52 -6.48 12.80
N VAL A 182 15.70 -6.27 12.21
CA VAL A 182 16.14 -6.97 10.99
C VAL A 182 17.56 -7.46 11.19
N SER A 183 17.77 -8.75 11.00
CA SER A 183 19.10 -9.36 10.90
C SER A 183 19.19 -10.17 9.61
N TYR A 184 20.40 -10.27 9.06
CA TYR A 184 20.66 -11.13 7.93
C TYR A 184 21.99 -11.86 8.09
N GLN A 185 22.08 -13.04 7.47
CA GLN A 185 23.27 -13.87 7.38
C GLN A 185 23.44 -14.32 5.94
N VAL A 186 24.68 -14.48 5.54
CA VAL A 186 25.02 -15.00 4.21
C VAL A 186 25.83 -16.26 4.39
N GLU A 187 25.30 -17.36 3.86
CA GLU A 187 25.94 -18.68 3.86
C GLU A 187 26.33 -19.06 2.44
N SER A 188 27.20 -20.06 2.30
CA SER A 188 27.54 -20.61 1.00
C SER A 188 26.43 -21.55 0.51
N ALA A 189 25.94 -21.35 -0.73
CA ALA A 189 25.03 -22.23 -1.40
C ALA A 189 25.76 -23.13 -2.40
N ARG A 190 25.26 -24.35 -2.60
CA ARG A 190 25.79 -25.27 -3.60
C ARG A 190 24.72 -25.61 -4.61
N VAL A 191 25.02 -25.38 -5.88
CA VAL A 191 24.18 -25.84 -6.98
C VAL A 191 25.04 -26.65 -7.92
N GLU A 192 24.77 -27.95 -7.99
CA GLU A 192 25.55 -28.93 -8.76
C GLU A 192 27.07 -28.91 -8.42
N GLN A 193 27.90 -28.44 -9.35
CA GLN A 193 29.34 -28.32 -9.18
C GLN A 193 29.80 -26.95 -8.66
N ARG A 194 28.91 -25.95 -8.64
CA ARG A 194 29.22 -24.59 -8.12
C ARG A 194 28.99 -24.55 -6.61
N THR A 195 30.03 -24.17 -5.88
CA THR A 195 30.05 -24.05 -4.41
C THR A 195 30.32 -22.61 -3.95
N ASP A 196 30.44 -21.71 -4.91
CA ASP A 196 30.81 -20.29 -4.72
C ASP A 196 29.59 -19.35 -4.71
N LEU A 197 28.39 -19.89 -4.53
CA LEU A 197 27.16 -19.13 -4.54
C LEU A 197 26.77 -18.70 -3.11
N ASP A 198 26.00 -17.62 -3.04
CA ASP A 198 25.49 -17.09 -1.77
C ASP A 198 24.06 -17.59 -1.50
N LYS A 199 23.78 -17.85 -0.23
CA LYS A 199 22.47 -18.06 0.36
C LYS A 199 22.23 -16.94 1.37
N LEU A 200 21.22 -16.12 1.14
CA LEU A 200 20.80 -15.04 2.05
C LEU A 200 19.68 -15.53 2.96
N ILE A 201 19.90 -15.41 4.27
CA ILE A 201 18.90 -15.68 5.30
C ILE A 201 18.60 -14.35 5.99
N MET A 202 17.34 -13.91 5.94
CA MET A 202 16.88 -12.69 6.60
C MET A 202 15.86 -13.04 7.68
N ASP A 203 16.06 -12.50 8.87
CA ASP A 203 15.13 -12.62 10.00
C ASP A 203 14.55 -11.23 10.27
N VAL A 204 13.24 -11.09 10.12
CA VAL A 204 12.51 -9.83 10.22
C VAL A 204 11.45 -9.94 11.31
N GLU A 205 11.46 -8.97 12.21
CA GLU A 205 10.50 -8.84 13.30
C GLU A 205 9.78 -7.49 13.19
N THR A 206 8.47 -7.52 13.25
CA THR A 206 7.59 -6.35 13.15
C THR A 206 6.90 -6.07 14.49
N ASN A 207 6.23 -4.94 14.59
CA ASN A 207 5.40 -4.59 15.74
C ASN A 207 3.95 -5.15 15.66
N GLY A 208 3.64 -5.97 14.64
CA GLY A 208 2.32 -6.57 14.43
C GLY A 208 1.38 -5.77 13.51
N VAL A 209 1.72 -4.53 13.16
CA VAL A 209 0.92 -3.70 12.24
C VAL A 209 1.02 -4.17 10.79
N VAL A 210 2.20 -4.67 10.42
CA VAL A 210 2.51 -5.17 9.08
C VAL A 210 3.05 -6.59 9.18
N GLU A 211 2.60 -7.47 8.30
CA GLU A 211 3.16 -8.82 8.20
C GLU A 211 4.62 -8.77 7.72
N PRO A 212 5.54 -9.55 8.31
CA PRO A 212 6.96 -9.56 7.93
C PRO A 212 7.21 -9.82 6.44
N GLU A 213 6.45 -10.73 5.85
CA GLU A 213 6.55 -11.04 4.42
C GLU A 213 6.15 -9.85 3.54
N GLN A 214 5.04 -9.18 3.89
CA GLN A 214 4.58 -8.00 3.18
C GLN A 214 5.60 -6.86 3.30
N ALA A 215 6.18 -6.66 4.47
CA ALA A 215 7.22 -5.65 4.69
C ALA A 215 8.44 -5.87 3.78
N ILE A 216 8.89 -7.12 3.60
CA ILE A 216 10.00 -7.45 2.69
C ILE A 216 9.63 -7.16 1.24
N ARG A 217 8.40 -7.50 0.81
CA ARG A 217 7.91 -7.18 -0.54
C ARG A 217 7.89 -5.67 -0.80
N ASP A 218 7.41 -4.90 0.17
CA ASP A 218 7.34 -3.45 0.05
C ASP A 218 8.73 -2.80 0.04
N ALA A 219 9.66 -3.30 0.87
CA ALA A 219 11.06 -2.88 0.83
C ALA A 219 11.72 -3.17 -0.53
N ALA A 220 11.45 -4.35 -1.11
CA ALA A 220 11.96 -4.70 -2.43
C ALA A 220 11.36 -3.79 -3.54
N ARG A 221 10.07 -3.46 -3.48
CA ARG A 221 9.43 -2.52 -4.40
C ARG A 221 10.02 -1.11 -4.31
N ILE A 222 10.24 -0.62 -3.09
CA ILE A 222 10.89 0.68 -2.86
C ILE A 222 12.29 0.68 -3.49
N LEU A 223 13.07 -0.37 -3.24
CA LEU A 223 14.43 -0.49 -3.77
C LEU A 223 14.44 -0.56 -5.31
N MET A 224 13.55 -1.35 -5.91
CA MET A 224 13.40 -1.41 -7.38
C MET A 224 13.02 -0.05 -7.95
N GLY A 225 12.08 0.66 -7.33
CA GLY A 225 11.68 2.00 -7.78
C GLY A 225 12.83 3.01 -7.73
N GLN A 226 13.70 2.94 -6.71
CA GLN A 226 14.89 3.80 -6.63
C GLN A 226 15.98 3.41 -7.64
N LEU A 227 16.11 2.13 -7.94
CA LEU A 227 17.11 1.64 -8.89
C LEU A 227 16.70 1.82 -10.36
N SER A 228 15.40 1.90 -10.66
CA SER A 228 14.91 2.06 -12.03
C SER A 228 15.45 3.33 -12.69
N VAL A 229 15.60 4.42 -11.93
CA VAL A 229 16.20 5.69 -12.45
C VAL A 229 17.63 5.49 -12.96
N PHE A 230 18.40 4.58 -12.34
CA PHE A 230 19.77 4.28 -12.77
C PHE A 230 19.82 3.32 -13.95
N ALA A 231 18.76 2.54 -14.18
CA ALA A 231 18.66 1.65 -15.33
C ALA A 231 18.44 2.45 -16.63
N ASP A 232 17.70 3.57 -16.54
CA ASP A 232 17.28 4.38 -17.69
C ASP A 232 18.09 5.69 -17.80
N LEU A 233 19.31 5.81 -17.42
CA LEU A 233 20.22 6.98 -17.35
C LEU A 233 19.99 8.15 -18.37
N GLU A 234 18.95 8.08 -19.16
CA GLU A 234 18.45 9.13 -20.06
C GLU A 234 17.50 10.04 -19.27
N GLY A 235 18.04 11.09 -18.62
CA GLY A 235 17.32 12.21 -18.00
C GLY A 235 16.00 11.86 -17.27
N ALA A 236 15.70 12.51 -16.18
CA ALA A 236 14.52 12.19 -15.37
C ALA A 236 13.33 11.74 -16.23
N PRO A 237 12.79 10.53 -16.04
CA PRO A 237 11.55 10.20 -16.68
C PRO A 237 10.56 11.26 -16.24
N SER A 238 10.04 12.04 -17.21
CA SER A 238 8.73 12.65 -17.03
C SER A 238 7.90 11.62 -16.31
N GLU A 239 7.26 12.01 -15.21
CA GLU A 239 6.38 11.16 -14.40
C GLU A 239 5.83 10.05 -15.29
N VAL A 240 6.28 8.83 -15.05
CA VAL A 240 5.59 7.69 -15.61
C VAL A 240 4.24 7.80 -14.93
N GLU A 241 3.34 8.59 -15.57
CA GLU A 241 1.94 8.24 -15.48
C GLU A 241 1.95 6.73 -15.56
N VAL A 242 1.65 6.08 -14.45
CA VAL A 242 1.08 4.75 -14.50
C VAL A 242 -0.07 4.95 -15.44
N LYS A 243 0.15 4.71 -16.73
CA LYS A 243 -0.93 4.51 -17.66
C LYS A 243 -1.70 3.39 -17.00
N GLN A 244 -2.66 3.79 -16.17
CA GLN A 244 -3.82 2.97 -15.93
C GLN A 244 -4.18 2.58 -17.36
N THR A 245 -3.90 1.35 -17.74
CA THR A 245 -4.48 0.76 -18.94
C THR A 245 -5.93 1.17 -18.83
N PRO A 246 -6.42 2.06 -19.70
CA PRO A 246 -7.79 2.52 -19.60
C PRO A 246 -8.57 1.22 -19.53
N GLN A 247 -9.25 1.00 -18.40
CA GLN A 247 -10.10 -0.16 -18.24
C GLN A 247 -11.15 0.00 -19.33
N VAL A 248 -10.88 -0.66 -20.45
CA VAL A 248 -11.86 -0.74 -21.53
C VAL A 248 -13.07 -1.35 -20.88
N ASP A 249 -14.18 -0.58 -20.82
CA ASP A 249 -15.40 -1.00 -20.17
C ASP A 249 -15.72 -2.42 -20.69
N PRO A 250 -15.87 -3.42 -19.82
CA PRO A 250 -16.13 -4.80 -20.23
C PRO A 250 -17.31 -4.96 -21.19
N ILE A 251 -18.21 -3.98 -21.19
CA ILE A 251 -19.36 -3.90 -22.12
C ILE A 251 -18.87 -3.72 -23.56
N LEU A 252 -17.81 -2.98 -23.82
CA LEU A 252 -17.29 -2.68 -25.15
C LEU A 252 -16.65 -3.89 -25.83
N LEU A 253 -16.18 -4.85 -25.03
CA LEU A 253 -15.57 -6.11 -25.48
C LEU A 253 -16.61 -7.19 -25.83
N ARG A 254 -17.90 -6.94 -25.55
CA ARG A 254 -18.96 -7.89 -25.88
C ARG A 254 -19.27 -7.88 -27.37
N PRO A 255 -19.63 -9.04 -27.95
CA PRO A 255 -20.05 -9.10 -29.33
C PRO A 255 -21.38 -8.34 -29.54
N VAL A 256 -21.59 -7.85 -30.75
CA VAL A 256 -22.80 -7.10 -31.13
C VAL A 256 -24.07 -7.97 -30.98
N ASP A 257 -23.93 -9.29 -31.02
CA ASP A 257 -25.06 -10.25 -30.82
C ASP A 257 -25.68 -10.12 -29.40
N ASP A 258 -24.93 -9.66 -28.41
CA ASP A 258 -25.40 -9.44 -27.03
C ASP A 258 -26.29 -8.18 -26.89
N LEU A 259 -26.45 -7.40 -27.94
CA LEU A 259 -27.31 -6.21 -27.96
C LEU A 259 -28.81 -6.53 -28.20
N GLU A 260 -29.19 -7.82 -28.32
CA GLU A 260 -30.56 -8.25 -28.58
C GLU A 260 -31.23 -7.53 -29.78
N LEU A 261 -30.43 -7.22 -30.81
CA LEU A 261 -30.88 -6.59 -32.04
C LEU A 261 -31.65 -7.60 -32.90
N THR A 262 -32.51 -7.10 -33.81
CA THR A 262 -33.13 -7.99 -34.80
C THR A 262 -32.06 -8.70 -35.63
N VAL A 263 -32.31 -9.95 -36.00
CA VAL A 263 -31.39 -10.79 -36.82
C VAL A 263 -30.94 -10.06 -38.09
N ARG A 264 -31.78 -9.23 -38.64
CA ARG A 264 -31.48 -8.43 -39.82
C ARG A 264 -30.44 -7.34 -39.51
N SER A 265 -30.63 -6.63 -38.40
CA SER A 265 -29.70 -5.57 -37.95
C SER A 265 -28.32 -6.15 -37.57
N ALA A 266 -28.30 -7.27 -36.86
CA ALA A 266 -27.05 -7.96 -36.51
C ALA A 266 -26.24 -8.45 -37.74
N ASN A 267 -26.96 -9.06 -38.72
CA ASN A 267 -26.30 -9.51 -39.95
C ASN A 267 -25.77 -8.36 -40.81
N CYS A 268 -26.42 -7.20 -40.82
CA CYS A 268 -25.96 -6.03 -41.53
C CYS A 268 -24.68 -5.47 -40.88
N LEU A 269 -24.58 -5.45 -39.54
CA LEU A 269 -23.36 -5.01 -38.82
C LEU A 269 -22.16 -5.96 -39.06
N LYS A 270 -22.41 -7.26 -39.05
CA LYS A 270 -21.39 -8.28 -39.36
C LYS A 270 -20.88 -8.17 -40.82
N ALA A 271 -21.75 -7.85 -41.76
CA ALA A 271 -21.35 -7.62 -43.15
C ALA A 271 -20.42 -6.41 -43.32
N GLU A 272 -20.46 -5.44 -42.41
CA GLU A 272 -19.59 -4.27 -42.36
C GLU A 272 -18.36 -4.50 -41.45
N ASN A 273 -18.06 -5.75 -41.06
CA ASN A 273 -16.97 -6.12 -40.15
C ASN A 273 -17.07 -5.46 -38.77
N ILE A 274 -18.26 -5.21 -38.26
CA ILE A 274 -18.53 -4.69 -36.92
C ILE A 274 -18.94 -5.88 -36.05
N TYR A 275 -18.01 -6.40 -35.26
CA TYR A 275 -18.24 -7.59 -34.42
C TYR A 275 -18.44 -7.27 -32.95
N TYR A 276 -17.86 -6.17 -32.47
CA TYR A 276 -17.86 -5.78 -31.06
C TYR A 276 -18.63 -4.47 -30.86
N ILE A 277 -19.17 -4.28 -29.65
CA ILE A 277 -19.87 -3.03 -29.28
C ILE A 277 -18.94 -1.83 -29.41
N GLY A 278 -17.65 -1.99 -29.07
CA GLY A 278 -16.64 -0.95 -29.21
C GLY A 278 -16.38 -0.52 -30.67
N ASP A 279 -16.54 -1.43 -31.65
CA ASP A 279 -16.46 -1.07 -33.08
C ASP A 279 -17.68 -0.28 -33.53
N LEU A 280 -18.85 -0.66 -32.99
CA LEU A 280 -20.14 -0.04 -33.35
C LEU A 280 -20.23 1.42 -32.88
N ILE A 281 -19.82 1.73 -31.63
CA ILE A 281 -19.95 3.07 -31.07
C ILE A 281 -18.99 4.08 -31.72
N GLN A 282 -17.91 3.62 -32.35
CA GLN A 282 -16.99 4.49 -33.09
C GLN A 282 -17.54 4.94 -34.46
N ARG A 283 -18.53 4.22 -34.99
CA ARG A 283 -19.17 4.59 -36.27
C ARG A 283 -20.18 5.73 -36.06
N THR A 284 -20.17 6.64 -37.01
CA THR A 284 -21.16 7.71 -37.07
C THR A 284 -22.46 7.23 -37.72
N GLU A 285 -23.58 7.89 -37.40
CA GLU A 285 -24.86 7.60 -38.01
C GLU A 285 -24.84 7.63 -39.55
N ASN A 286 -24.10 8.57 -40.10
CA ASN A 286 -23.97 8.74 -41.55
C ASN A 286 -23.17 7.60 -42.19
N GLU A 287 -22.23 7.00 -41.49
CA GLU A 287 -21.48 5.85 -41.97
C GLU A 287 -22.35 4.58 -41.94
N LEU A 288 -23.12 4.37 -40.88
CA LEU A 288 -24.05 3.24 -40.77
C LEU A 288 -25.16 3.31 -41.81
N LEU A 289 -25.65 4.50 -42.14
CA LEU A 289 -26.66 4.68 -43.20
C LEU A 289 -26.14 4.42 -44.63
N LYS A 290 -24.81 4.44 -44.83
CA LYS A 290 -24.21 4.08 -46.12
C LYS A 290 -24.06 2.59 -46.30
N ALA A 291 -24.20 1.81 -45.24
CA ALA A 291 -24.12 0.36 -45.30
C ALA A 291 -25.32 -0.22 -46.10
N PRO A 292 -25.05 -1.12 -47.03
CA PRO A 292 -26.10 -1.77 -47.80
C PRO A 292 -27.00 -2.58 -46.86
N ASN A 293 -28.34 -2.40 -46.99
CA ASN A 293 -29.35 -3.08 -46.20
C ASN A 293 -29.59 -2.58 -44.76
N LEU A 294 -28.94 -1.54 -44.27
CA LEU A 294 -29.22 -0.93 -42.98
C LEU A 294 -30.20 0.27 -43.16
N GLY A 295 -31.45 0.08 -42.79
CA GLY A 295 -32.48 1.11 -42.91
C GLY A 295 -32.58 2.01 -41.69
N ARG A 296 -33.26 3.18 -41.82
CA ARG A 296 -33.51 4.11 -40.72
C ARG A 296 -34.18 3.48 -39.49
N LYS A 297 -35.02 2.42 -39.70
CA LYS A 297 -35.68 1.70 -38.60
C LYS A 297 -34.64 0.90 -37.78
N SER A 298 -33.73 0.20 -38.45
CA SER A 298 -32.63 -0.55 -37.78
C SER A 298 -31.65 0.39 -37.09
N LEU A 299 -31.38 1.59 -37.63
CA LEU A 299 -30.53 2.56 -36.98
C LEU A 299 -31.16 3.09 -35.68
N ASN A 300 -32.47 3.37 -35.68
CA ASN A 300 -33.16 3.80 -34.46
C ASN A 300 -33.16 2.69 -33.38
N GLU A 301 -33.40 1.44 -33.77
CA GLU A 301 -33.29 0.28 -32.89
C GLU A 301 -31.90 0.19 -32.23
N ILE A 302 -30.81 0.32 -33.02
CA ILE A 302 -29.45 0.31 -32.52
C ILE A 302 -29.23 1.48 -31.54
N LYS A 303 -29.71 2.69 -31.84
CA LYS A 303 -29.61 3.85 -30.95
C LYS A 303 -30.33 3.64 -29.62
N ASP A 304 -31.54 3.14 -29.66
CA ASP A 304 -32.35 2.91 -28.46
C ASP A 304 -31.72 1.87 -27.55
N VAL A 305 -31.16 0.80 -28.13
CA VAL A 305 -30.43 -0.25 -27.37
C VAL A 305 -29.12 0.29 -26.80
N LEU A 306 -28.35 1.05 -27.55
CA LEU A 306 -27.10 1.68 -27.05
C LEU A 306 -27.41 2.70 -25.95
N ALA A 307 -28.45 3.53 -26.12
CA ALA A 307 -28.89 4.52 -25.12
C ALA A 307 -29.34 3.84 -23.80
N SER A 308 -30.00 2.69 -23.86
CA SER A 308 -30.38 1.90 -22.68
C SER A 308 -29.16 1.42 -21.87
N LYS A 309 -28.00 1.26 -22.53
CA LYS A 309 -26.70 0.89 -21.93
C LYS A 309 -25.78 2.10 -21.67
N GLY A 310 -26.26 3.33 -21.83
CA GLY A 310 -25.52 4.57 -21.62
C GLY A 310 -24.48 4.88 -22.68
N LEU A 311 -24.57 4.23 -23.87
CA LEU A 311 -23.63 4.40 -24.97
C LEU A 311 -24.25 5.23 -26.11
N THR A 312 -23.40 5.96 -26.88
CA THR A 312 -23.84 6.75 -28.04
C THR A 312 -22.95 6.47 -29.24
N LEU A 313 -23.53 6.62 -30.45
CA LEU A 313 -22.76 6.51 -31.69
C LEU A 313 -21.82 7.72 -31.87
N GLY A 314 -20.65 7.49 -32.49
CA GLY A 314 -19.66 8.54 -32.75
C GLY A 314 -18.70 8.81 -31.59
N MET A 315 -18.67 7.97 -30.55
CA MET A 315 -17.67 8.06 -29.46
C MET A 315 -16.29 7.67 -29.98
N LYS A 316 -15.27 8.49 -29.71
CA LYS A 316 -13.87 8.14 -30.01
C LYS A 316 -13.25 7.40 -28.83
N LEU A 317 -12.77 6.17 -29.08
CA LEU A 317 -11.98 5.39 -28.13
C LEU A 317 -10.50 5.53 -28.49
N GLU A 318 -9.67 6.02 -27.55
CA GLU A 318 -8.25 6.31 -27.83
C GLU A 318 -7.37 5.05 -27.97
N ASN A 319 -7.81 3.89 -27.53
CA ASN A 319 -7.04 2.63 -27.60
C ASN A 319 -7.88 1.44 -28.06
N TRP A 320 -8.58 1.57 -29.17
CA TRP A 320 -9.37 0.49 -29.76
C TRP A 320 -8.80 0.04 -31.12
N PRO A 321 -8.68 -1.25 -31.42
CA PRO A 321 -8.98 -2.42 -30.56
C PRO A 321 -7.86 -2.73 -29.56
N PRO A 322 -8.20 -3.25 -28.36
CA PRO A 322 -7.21 -3.65 -27.37
C PRO A 322 -6.39 -4.84 -27.87
N ALA A 323 -5.11 -4.89 -27.49
CA ALA A 323 -4.20 -5.98 -27.87
C ALA A 323 -4.74 -7.33 -27.36
N GLY A 324 -5.05 -8.24 -28.28
CA GLY A 324 -5.61 -9.58 -27.97
C GLY A 324 -7.05 -9.82 -28.44
N LEU A 325 -7.72 -8.84 -29.05
CA LEU A 325 -9.00 -9.08 -29.71
C LEU A 325 -8.76 -9.75 -31.07
N GLU A 326 -9.00 -11.06 -31.16
CA GLU A 326 -9.00 -11.78 -32.43
C GLU A 326 -10.21 -11.31 -33.26
N LYS A 327 -9.96 -10.87 -34.48
CA LYS A 327 -11.03 -10.67 -35.47
C LYS A 327 -11.51 -12.04 -35.90
N VAL A 328 -12.71 -12.40 -35.46
CA VAL A 328 -13.43 -13.62 -35.88
C VAL A 328 -13.89 -13.46 -37.34
#